data_187fc0789a391cf0515ae980675920b0
#
_entry.id   187fc0789a391cf0515ae980675920b0
#
_cell.length_a   1.000
_cell.length_b   1.000
_cell.length_c   1.000
_cell.angle_alpha   90.00
_cell.angle_beta   90.00
_cell.angle_gamma   90.00
#
_symmetry.space_group_name_H-M   'P 1'
#
loop_
_entity.id
_entity.type
_entity.pdbx_description
1 polymer ?
#
loop_
_entity_poly.entity_id
_entity_poly.type
_entity_poly.pdbx_seq_one_letter_code
_entity_poly.pdbx_strand_id
1 'polypeptide(L)'
;MLNNPAAIGPYQCGVGQSLLLIAGPCVIEDENLTVEIAQRLQELTRSLPISLVFKASFDKANRTSIDAYRGPGLDRGLQILTAVQQATQLPVTTDIHESGQAAAVGEVCELIQIPAFLARQTDLLVAAARTKRAVHVKKGQFLAPWDMQQVAGKLLAADCRNLLLCERGTFFGYGRLVNDMRALIQLREIGAPVIFDATHSVQEPGGLGNATGGQREMVEPLCRAATAIGIDGLFLETHPAPEQSPSDGANMVQLDTLPALLEQILAIRETVERF
;
A
#
# COMPACT_ATOMS: atom_id res chain seq x y z
N MET A 1 9.43 -21.78 -1.17
CA MET A 1 9.59 -20.72 -0.15
C MET A 1 9.30 -19.39 -0.79
N LEU A 2 8.85 -18.40 -0.05
CA LEU A 2 8.71 -17.01 -0.49
C LEU A 2 10.08 -16.39 -0.76
N ASN A 3 10.12 -15.39 -1.63
CA ASN A 3 11.33 -14.62 -1.88
C ASN A 3 11.44 -13.50 -0.84
N ASN A 4 12.60 -13.41 -0.18
CA ASN A 4 12.95 -12.28 0.66
C ASN A 4 14.46 -12.02 0.47
N PRO A 5 14.83 -11.03 -0.36
CA PRO A 5 13.99 -9.98 -0.91
C PRO A 5 13.05 -10.43 -2.05
N ALA A 6 11.88 -9.79 -2.15
CA ALA A 6 10.89 -9.97 -3.22
C ALA A 6 11.16 -8.98 -4.36
N ALA A 7 11.07 -9.45 -5.61
CA ALA A 7 11.27 -8.62 -6.80
C ALA A 7 9.99 -7.87 -7.19
N ILE A 8 10.10 -6.57 -7.49
CA ILE A 8 9.01 -5.69 -7.91
C ILE A 8 9.53 -4.85 -9.09
N GLY A 9 9.28 -5.28 -10.31
CA GLY A 9 9.88 -4.63 -11.48
C GLY A 9 11.39 -4.47 -11.34
N PRO A 10 11.94 -3.23 -11.37
CA PRO A 10 13.37 -2.98 -11.22
C PRO A 10 13.87 -3.01 -9.76
N TYR A 11 12.96 -3.13 -8.79
CA TYR A 11 13.28 -3.04 -7.36
C TYR A 11 13.25 -4.39 -6.67
N GLN A 12 13.88 -4.42 -5.51
CA GLN A 12 13.77 -5.50 -4.53
C GLN A 12 13.34 -4.93 -3.19
N CYS A 13 12.44 -5.63 -2.48
CA CYS A 13 11.98 -5.28 -1.15
C CYS A 13 12.30 -6.41 -0.18
N GLY A 14 12.84 -6.10 0.98
CA GLY A 14 13.16 -7.09 2.01
C GLY A 14 14.51 -6.84 2.66
N VAL A 15 15.05 -7.89 3.24
CA VAL A 15 16.31 -7.84 4.01
C VAL A 15 17.46 -7.31 3.17
N GLY A 16 18.19 -6.30 3.69
CA GLY A 16 19.36 -5.72 3.06
C GLY A 16 19.07 -4.81 1.85
N GLN A 17 17.79 -4.48 1.60
CA GLN A 17 17.39 -3.61 0.51
C GLN A 17 17.03 -2.21 0.99
N SER A 18 17.02 -1.22 0.09
CA SER A 18 16.48 0.11 0.37
C SER A 18 15.03 0.03 0.84
N LEU A 19 14.59 0.99 1.65
CA LEU A 19 13.20 1.08 2.08
C LEU A 19 12.27 1.17 0.87
N LEU A 20 11.28 0.29 0.78
CA LEU A 20 10.23 0.42 -0.23
C LEU A 20 9.22 1.48 0.23
N LEU A 21 8.94 2.46 -0.61
CA LEU A 21 7.83 3.39 -0.42
C LEU A 21 6.77 3.13 -1.48
N ILE A 22 5.58 2.75 -1.05
CA ILE A 22 4.39 2.66 -1.90
C ILE A 22 3.56 3.91 -1.59
N ALA A 23 3.53 4.86 -2.51
CA ALA A 23 2.88 6.15 -2.26
C ALA A 23 2.13 6.71 -3.48
N GLY A 24 1.10 7.51 -3.21
CA GLY A 24 0.29 8.20 -4.20
C GLY A 24 -1.11 8.54 -3.66
N PRO A 25 -2.02 9.03 -4.50
CA PRO A 25 -3.36 9.39 -4.06
C PRO A 25 -4.19 8.15 -3.70
N CYS A 26 -5.21 8.34 -2.88
CA CYS A 26 -6.14 7.28 -2.52
C CYS A 26 -6.81 6.68 -3.76
N VAL A 27 -7.31 7.53 -4.64
CA VAL A 27 -8.02 7.18 -5.87
C VAL A 27 -7.57 8.09 -7.01
N ILE A 28 -7.63 7.60 -8.24
CA ILE A 28 -7.41 8.43 -9.44
C ILE A 28 -8.59 9.41 -9.59
N GLU A 29 -8.29 10.70 -9.58
CA GLU A 29 -9.27 11.77 -9.79
C GLU A 29 -9.30 12.18 -11.28
N ASP A 30 -8.16 12.59 -11.80
CA ASP A 30 -7.91 12.86 -13.21
C ASP A 30 -6.45 12.54 -13.57
N GLU A 31 -6.16 12.53 -14.88
CA GLU A 31 -4.82 12.16 -15.37
C GLU A 31 -3.75 13.18 -15.00
N ASN A 32 -4.04 14.49 -15.15
CA ASN A 32 -3.04 15.53 -14.94
C ASN A 32 -2.59 15.56 -13.47
N LEU A 33 -3.54 15.56 -12.54
CA LEU A 33 -3.24 15.52 -11.11
C LEU A 33 -2.49 14.25 -10.72
N THR A 34 -2.89 13.10 -11.28
CA THR A 34 -2.25 11.82 -10.97
C THR A 34 -0.79 11.80 -11.43
N VAL A 35 -0.50 12.28 -12.62
CA VAL A 35 0.85 12.42 -13.17
C VAL A 35 1.67 13.44 -12.36
N GLU A 36 1.08 14.59 -12.03
CA GLU A 36 1.74 15.61 -11.19
C GLU A 36 2.17 15.04 -9.83
N ILE A 37 1.28 14.34 -9.13
CA ILE A 37 1.61 13.71 -7.84
C ILE A 37 2.76 12.72 -8.01
N ALA A 38 2.76 11.91 -9.07
CA ALA A 38 3.83 10.95 -9.34
C ALA A 38 5.18 11.63 -9.58
N GLN A 39 5.21 12.70 -10.40
CA GLN A 39 6.42 13.46 -10.69
C GLN A 39 6.98 14.13 -9.42
N ARG A 40 6.12 14.71 -8.60
CA ARG A 40 6.54 15.32 -7.33
C ARG A 40 7.07 14.27 -6.36
N LEU A 41 6.43 13.10 -6.23
CA LEU A 41 6.94 11.99 -5.41
C LEU A 41 8.31 11.51 -5.91
N GLN A 42 8.48 11.38 -7.21
CA GLN A 42 9.77 11.02 -7.81
C GLN A 42 10.86 12.04 -7.47
N GLU A 43 10.57 13.32 -7.60
CA GLU A 43 11.51 14.39 -7.26
C GLU A 43 11.89 14.36 -5.77
N LEU A 44 10.91 14.26 -4.89
CA LEU A 44 11.10 14.22 -3.43
C LEU A 44 11.94 13.02 -2.96
N THR A 45 11.85 11.89 -3.67
CA THR A 45 12.56 10.66 -3.28
C THR A 45 13.88 10.44 -4.03
N ARG A 46 14.17 11.23 -5.06
CA ARG A 46 15.29 11.03 -6.00
C ARG A 46 16.66 10.90 -5.33
N SER A 47 16.90 11.67 -4.26
CA SER A 47 18.18 11.69 -3.53
C SER A 47 18.19 10.79 -2.29
N LEU A 48 17.08 10.10 -2.00
CA LEU A 48 16.92 9.28 -0.82
C LEU A 48 17.19 7.79 -1.15
N PRO A 49 17.69 6.99 -0.21
CA PRO A 49 17.84 5.54 -0.38
C PRO A 49 16.48 4.83 -0.27
N ILE A 50 15.56 5.19 -1.16
CA ILE A 50 14.18 4.71 -1.20
C ILE A 50 13.88 4.16 -2.59
N SER A 51 13.21 3.00 -2.64
CA SER A 51 12.59 2.46 -3.85
C SER A 51 11.13 2.88 -3.89
N LEU A 52 10.74 3.74 -4.83
CA LEU A 52 9.39 4.27 -4.93
C LEU A 52 8.54 3.47 -5.93
N VAL A 53 7.39 2.96 -5.48
CA VAL A 53 6.31 2.42 -6.32
C VAL A 53 5.12 3.37 -6.21
N PHE A 54 4.69 3.93 -7.35
CA PHE A 54 3.54 4.82 -7.37
C PHE A 54 2.24 4.04 -7.24
N LYS A 55 1.35 4.48 -6.36
CA LYS A 55 0.05 3.83 -6.11
C LYS A 55 -1.11 4.77 -6.40
N ALA A 56 -2.09 4.30 -7.16
CA ALA A 56 -3.41 4.92 -7.22
C ALA A 56 -4.47 3.86 -7.53
N SER A 57 -5.66 3.96 -6.88
CA SER A 57 -6.78 3.04 -7.15
C SER A 57 -7.60 3.54 -8.34
N PHE A 58 -7.94 2.64 -9.25
CA PHE A 58 -8.87 2.93 -10.34
C PHE A 58 -10.35 2.86 -9.91
N ASP A 59 -10.61 2.16 -8.81
CA ASP A 59 -11.94 2.02 -8.22
C ASP A 59 -11.83 1.88 -6.68
N LYS A 60 -12.79 2.45 -5.98
CA LYS A 60 -13.03 2.25 -4.56
C LYS A 60 -14.32 1.42 -4.39
N ALA A 61 -14.20 0.11 -4.60
CA ALA A 61 -15.34 -0.82 -4.65
C ALA A 61 -16.09 -0.98 -3.32
N ASN A 62 -15.49 -0.58 -2.19
CA ASN A 62 -16.02 -0.78 -0.84
C ASN A 62 -16.50 0.52 -0.15
N ARG A 63 -16.99 1.48 -0.92
CA ARG A 63 -17.52 2.75 -0.37
C ARG A 63 -18.68 2.54 0.58
N THR A 64 -18.74 3.36 1.64
CA THR A 64 -19.87 3.37 2.59
C THR A 64 -21.15 3.88 1.94
N SER A 65 -21.07 4.94 1.11
CA SER A 65 -22.21 5.50 0.37
C SER A 65 -22.18 5.06 -1.09
N ILE A 66 -23.35 4.76 -1.65
CA ILE A 66 -23.52 4.44 -3.08
C ILE A 66 -23.19 5.64 -3.97
N ASP A 67 -23.38 6.85 -3.46
CA ASP A 67 -23.15 8.11 -4.19
C ASP A 67 -21.68 8.60 -4.10
N ALA A 68 -20.84 7.91 -3.33
CA ALA A 68 -19.44 8.31 -3.16
C ALA A 68 -18.64 8.09 -4.46
N TYR A 69 -17.69 9.00 -4.72
CA TYR A 69 -16.80 8.88 -5.86
C TYR A 69 -16.00 7.57 -5.79
N ARG A 70 -16.01 6.81 -6.86
CA ARG A 70 -15.37 5.51 -6.94
C ARG A 70 -14.06 5.51 -7.72
N GLY A 71 -13.87 6.42 -8.63
CA GLY A 71 -12.74 6.46 -9.56
C GLY A 71 -13.17 6.33 -11.02
N PRO A 72 -12.21 6.35 -11.98
CA PRO A 72 -12.48 6.32 -13.41
C PRO A 72 -12.86 4.94 -13.97
N GLY A 73 -12.78 3.88 -13.18
CA GLY A 73 -12.93 2.50 -13.62
C GLY A 73 -11.65 1.89 -14.21
N LEU A 74 -11.70 0.58 -14.50
CA LEU A 74 -10.52 -0.23 -14.85
C LEU A 74 -9.79 0.32 -16.08
N ASP A 75 -10.47 0.41 -17.23
CA ASP A 75 -9.82 0.72 -18.51
C ASP A 75 -9.17 2.10 -18.49
N ARG A 76 -9.92 3.11 -18.01
CA ARG A 76 -9.40 4.47 -17.93
C ARG A 76 -8.31 4.59 -16.85
N GLY A 77 -8.46 3.91 -15.73
CA GLY A 77 -7.46 3.88 -14.65
C GLY A 77 -6.13 3.30 -15.13
N LEU A 78 -6.15 2.21 -15.89
CA LEU A 78 -4.93 1.61 -16.44
C LEU A 78 -4.26 2.51 -17.49
N GLN A 79 -5.03 3.23 -18.31
CA GLN A 79 -4.47 4.25 -19.23
C GLN A 79 -3.74 5.34 -18.45
N ILE A 80 -4.32 5.84 -17.37
CA ILE A 80 -3.70 6.88 -16.52
C ILE A 80 -2.43 6.36 -15.84
N LEU A 81 -2.46 5.13 -15.29
CA LEU A 81 -1.26 4.53 -14.71
C LEU A 81 -0.15 4.32 -15.75
N THR A 82 -0.51 3.98 -17.00
CA THR A 82 0.45 3.92 -18.11
C THR A 82 1.04 5.30 -18.42
N ALA A 83 0.23 6.37 -18.39
CA ALA A 83 0.73 7.74 -18.55
C ALA A 83 1.71 8.13 -17.43
N VAL A 84 1.43 7.73 -16.19
CA VAL A 84 2.37 7.89 -15.06
C VAL A 84 3.69 7.19 -15.32
N GLN A 85 3.68 5.92 -15.76
CA GLN A 85 4.91 5.18 -16.08
C GLN A 85 5.71 5.87 -17.20
N GLN A 86 5.03 6.35 -18.25
CA GLN A 86 5.67 7.06 -19.35
C GLN A 86 6.34 8.36 -18.90
N ALA A 87 5.67 9.10 -18.01
CA ALA A 87 6.16 10.38 -17.51
C ALA A 87 7.29 10.26 -16.48
N THR A 88 7.31 9.18 -15.69
CA THR A 88 8.19 9.06 -14.52
C THR A 88 9.13 7.85 -14.56
N GLN A 89 8.85 6.84 -15.38
CA GLN A 89 9.52 5.54 -15.38
C GLN A 89 9.41 4.79 -14.03
N LEU A 90 8.51 5.20 -13.13
CA LEU A 90 8.26 4.51 -11.88
C LEU A 90 7.45 3.24 -12.10
N PRO A 91 7.71 2.16 -11.35
CA PRO A 91 6.77 1.06 -11.21
C PRO A 91 5.48 1.56 -10.60
N VAL A 92 4.35 1.01 -11.05
CA VAL A 92 3.03 1.40 -10.54
C VAL A 92 2.30 0.23 -9.89
N THR A 93 1.37 0.54 -9.00
CA THR A 93 0.48 -0.42 -8.37
C THR A 93 -0.94 0.12 -8.26
N THR A 94 -1.89 -0.78 -8.37
CA THR A 94 -3.30 -0.54 -8.06
C THR A 94 -3.90 -1.76 -7.37
N ASP A 95 -5.04 -1.59 -6.72
CA ASP A 95 -5.77 -2.68 -6.10
C ASP A 95 -6.79 -3.30 -7.07
N ILE A 96 -6.96 -4.63 -6.96
CA ILE A 96 -7.98 -5.38 -7.69
C ILE A 96 -9.09 -5.87 -6.75
N HIS A 97 -10.31 -5.91 -7.24
CA HIS A 97 -11.50 -6.27 -6.44
C HIS A 97 -12.18 -7.54 -6.95
N GLU A 98 -11.97 -7.86 -8.22
CA GLU A 98 -12.51 -9.04 -8.90
C GLU A 98 -11.41 -9.78 -9.63
N SER A 99 -11.52 -11.12 -9.69
CA SER A 99 -10.52 -11.98 -10.34
C SER A 99 -10.30 -11.66 -11.82
N GLY A 100 -11.36 -11.18 -12.52
CA GLY A 100 -11.28 -10.79 -13.92
C GLY A 100 -10.41 -9.57 -14.20
N GLN A 101 -10.14 -8.73 -13.20
CA GLN A 101 -9.31 -7.53 -13.35
C GLN A 101 -7.80 -7.84 -13.35
N ALA A 102 -7.40 -8.97 -12.76
CA ALA A 102 -6.01 -9.29 -12.49
C ALA A 102 -5.14 -9.29 -13.76
N ALA A 103 -5.62 -9.91 -14.86
CA ALA A 103 -4.85 -10.00 -16.10
C ALA A 103 -4.52 -8.61 -16.67
N ALA A 104 -5.55 -7.76 -16.83
CA ALA A 104 -5.36 -6.41 -17.37
C ALA A 104 -4.47 -5.55 -16.46
N VAL A 105 -4.62 -5.63 -15.13
CA VAL A 105 -3.77 -4.93 -14.17
C VAL A 105 -2.33 -5.44 -14.26
N GLY A 106 -2.12 -6.74 -14.41
CA GLY A 106 -0.79 -7.35 -14.54
C GLY A 106 -0.02 -6.94 -15.80
N GLU A 107 -0.69 -6.49 -16.86
CA GLU A 107 -0.02 -5.94 -18.04
C GLU A 107 0.60 -4.56 -17.78
N VAL A 108 0.03 -3.79 -16.87
CA VAL A 108 0.46 -2.41 -16.57
C VAL A 108 1.27 -2.35 -15.28
N CYS A 109 0.84 -3.02 -14.21
CA CYS A 109 1.41 -2.88 -12.88
C CYS A 109 2.49 -3.92 -12.57
N GLU A 110 3.60 -3.51 -11.97
CA GLU A 110 4.64 -4.40 -11.44
C GLU A 110 4.26 -5.01 -10.09
N LEU A 111 3.34 -4.39 -9.38
CA LEU A 111 2.83 -4.83 -8.09
C LEU A 111 1.30 -4.80 -8.11
N ILE A 112 0.68 -5.90 -7.73
CA ILE A 112 -0.80 -6.00 -7.62
C ILE A 112 -1.20 -5.97 -6.17
N GLN A 113 -2.07 -5.03 -5.78
CA GLN A 113 -2.56 -4.94 -4.42
C GLN A 113 -3.86 -5.72 -4.23
N ILE A 114 -3.92 -6.50 -3.15
CA ILE A 114 -5.15 -7.13 -2.63
C ILE A 114 -5.64 -6.32 -1.44
N PRO A 115 -6.85 -5.74 -1.50
CA PRO A 115 -7.44 -4.99 -0.39
C PRO A 115 -7.66 -5.85 0.85
N ALA A 116 -7.65 -5.20 2.02
CA ALA A 116 -7.76 -5.87 3.31
C ALA A 116 -9.04 -6.69 3.47
N PHE A 117 -10.19 -6.18 3.03
CA PHE A 117 -11.44 -6.93 3.10
C PHE A 117 -11.45 -8.19 2.23
N LEU A 118 -10.62 -8.24 1.19
CA LEU A 118 -10.55 -9.33 0.23
C LEU A 118 -9.34 -10.26 0.45
N ALA A 119 -8.59 -10.07 1.54
CA ALA A 119 -7.36 -10.80 1.82
C ALA A 119 -7.53 -12.34 1.85
N ARG A 120 -8.74 -12.84 2.13
CA ARG A 120 -9.05 -14.28 2.18
C ARG A 120 -9.62 -14.86 0.89
N GLN A 121 -9.95 -14.05 -0.12
CA GLN A 121 -10.62 -14.48 -1.35
C GLN A 121 -9.67 -15.30 -2.21
N THR A 122 -9.88 -16.62 -2.23
CA THR A 122 -8.97 -17.58 -2.88
C THR A 122 -8.84 -17.30 -4.38
N ASP A 123 -9.96 -17.11 -5.08
CA ASP A 123 -9.93 -16.91 -6.53
C ASP A 123 -9.25 -15.60 -6.92
N LEU A 124 -9.40 -14.54 -6.10
CA LEU A 124 -8.73 -13.26 -6.31
C LEU A 124 -7.21 -13.40 -6.13
N LEU A 125 -6.77 -14.07 -5.06
CA LEU A 125 -5.36 -14.33 -4.78
C LEU A 125 -4.71 -15.17 -5.90
N VAL A 126 -5.39 -16.22 -6.34
CA VAL A 126 -4.92 -17.09 -7.43
C VAL A 126 -4.87 -16.33 -8.75
N ALA A 127 -5.86 -15.48 -9.06
CA ALA A 127 -5.85 -14.65 -10.25
C ALA A 127 -4.68 -13.67 -10.24
N ALA A 128 -4.42 -13.00 -9.12
CA ALA A 128 -3.25 -12.13 -8.96
C ALA A 128 -1.93 -12.90 -9.16
N ALA A 129 -1.78 -14.08 -8.54
CA ALA A 129 -0.59 -14.93 -8.68
C ALA A 129 -0.31 -15.33 -10.14
N ARG A 130 -1.35 -15.63 -10.91
CA ARG A 130 -1.24 -16.06 -12.31
C ARG A 130 -0.67 -14.98 -13.24
N THR A 131 -0.71 -13.72 -12.86
CA THR A 131 -0.09 -12.62 -13.62
C THR A 131 1.44 -12.67 -13.60
N LYS A 132 2.03 -13.43 -12.67
CA LYS A 132 3.49 -13.48 -12.42
C LYS A 132 4.08 -12.16 -11.89
N ARG A 133 3.25 -11.19 -11.55
CA ARG A 133 3.66 -9.97 -10.88
C ARG A 133 3.83 -10.18 -9.38
N ALA A 134 4.54 -9.27 -8.71
CA ALA A 134 4.55 -9.24 -7.26
C ALA A 134 3.14 -8.95 -6.71
N VAL A 135 2.82 -9.53 -5.56
CA VAL A 135 1.51 -9.35 -4.94
C VAL A 135 1.68 -8.74 -3.54
N HIS A 136 1.00 -7.63 -3.31
CA HIS A 136 0.95 -6.92 -2.03
C HIS A 136 -0.40 -7.19 -1.37
N VAL A 137 -0.41 -7.92 -0.25
CA VAL A 137 -1.66 -8.27 0.43
C VAL A 137 -1.80 -7.47 1.72
N LYS A 138 -2.81 -6.62 1.78
CA LYS A 138 -3.20 -5.92 3.01
C LYS A 138 -3.84 -6.92 3.98
N LYS A 139 -3.30 -7.04 5.19
CA LYS A 139 -3.92 -7.87 6.24
C LYS A 139 -5.34 -7.38 6.54
N GLY A 140 -6.32 -8.27 6.50
CA GLY A 140 -7.69 -7.93 6.91
C GLY A 140 -7.73 -7.46 8.36
N GLN A 141 -8.55 -6.44 8.66
CA GLN A 141 -8.70 -5.89 10.02
C GLN A 141 -9.23 -6.93 11.01
N PHE A 142 -9.86 -7.98 10.51
CA PHE A 142 -10.44 -9.11 11.24
C PHE A 142 -9.50 -10.32 11.36
N LEU A 143 -8.28 -10.24 10.77
CA LEU A 143 -7.29 -11.32 10.77
C LEU A 143 -6.24 -11.12 11.86
N ALA A 144 -5.87 -12.21 12.52
CA ALA A 144 -4.65 -12.24 13.28
C ALA A 144 -3.42 -12.26 12.33
N PRO A 145 -2.25 -11.77 12.76
CA PRO A 145 -1.05 -11.77 11.91
C PRO A 145 -0.67 -13.15 11.37
N TRP A 146 -0.76 -14.20 12.19
CA TRP A 146 -0.47 -15.58 11.79
C TRP A 146 -1.46 -16.16 10.78
N ASP A 147 -2.69 -15.64 10.68
CA ASP A 147 -3.66 -16.07 9.66
C ASP A 147 -3.16 -15.74 8.24
N MET A 148 -2.27 -14.76 8.10
CA MET A 148 -1.65 -14.40 6.82
C MET A 148 -0.77 -15.52 6.25
N GLN A 149 -0.38 -16.51 7.06
CA GLN A 149 0.29 -17.72 6.59
C GLN A 149 -0.60 -18.51 5.60
N GLN A 150 -1.92 -18.54 5.83
CA GLN A 150 -2.85 -19.19 4.91
C GLN A 150 -2.97 -18.43 3.58
N VAL A 151 -2.92 -17.11 3.65
CA VAL A 151 -2.89 -16.24 2.46
C VAL A 151 -1.62 -16.49 1.65
N ALA A 152 -0.47 -16.49 2.32
CA ALA A 152 0.82 -16.80 1.71
C ALA A 152 0.84 -18.22 1.08
N GLY A 153 0.26 -19.20 1.77
CA GLY A 153 0.12 -20.57 1.28
C GLY A 153 -0.65 -20.67 -0.03
N LYS A 154 -1.76 -19.92 -0.19
CA LYS A 154 -2.54 -19.87 -1.43
C LYS A 154 -1.75 -19.27 -2.59
N LEU A 155 -1.01 -18.19 -2.34
CA LEU A 155 -0.17 -17.54 -3.35
C LEU A 155 0.99 -18.44 -3.77
N LEU A 156 1.66 -19.10 -2.82
CA LEU A 156 2.71 -20.08 -3.09
C LEU A 156 2.20 -21.27 -3.89
N ALA A 157 1.01 -21.79 -3.57
CA ALA A 157 0.39 -22.89 -4.33
C ALA A 157 0.05 -22.48 -5.77
N ALA A 158 -0.10 -21.19 -6.02
CA ALA A 158 -0.31 -20.61 -7.36
C ALA A 158 1.00 -20.07 -7.97
N ASP A 159 2.18 -20.47 -7.46
CA ASP A 159 3.52 -20.11 -7.96
C ASP A 159 3.91 -18.62 -7.80
N CYS A 160 3.22 -17.87 -6.96
CA CYS A 160 3.62 -16.51 -6.60
C CYS A 160 4.59 -16.55 -5.41
N ARG A 161 5.85 -16.20 -5.64
CA ARG A 161 6.91 -16.14 -4.63
C ARG A 161 7.25 -14.72 -4.19
N ASN A 162 6.96 -13.73 -5.02
CA ASN A 162 7.16 -12.31 -4.73
C ASN A 162 5.90 -11.75 -4.03
N LEU A 163 5.82 -11.99 -2.73
CA LEU A 163 4.71 -11.57 -1.88
C LEU A 163 5.20 -10.52 -0.88
N LEU A 164 4.41 -9.48 -0.67
CA LEU A 164 4.57 -8.49 0.39
C LEU A 164 3.36 -8.58 1.32
N LEU A 165 3.60 -8.69 2.62
CA LEU A 165 2.56 -8.69 3.63
C LEU A 165 2.45 -7.32 4.28
N CYS A 166 1.23 -6.81 4.44
CA CYS A 166 1.02 -5.45 4.93
C CYS A 166 0.14 -5.41 6.18
N GLU A 167 0.70 -4.86 7.25
CA GLU A 167 -0.07 -4.48 8.45
C GLU A 167 -0.75 -3.13 8.21
N ARG A 168 -2.03 -3.00 8.64
CA ARG A 168 -2.84 -1.79 8.46
C ARG A 168 -3.87 -1.57 9.57
N GLY A 169 -3.68 -2.20 10.71
CA GLY A 169 -4.57 -2.12 11.85
C GLY A 169 -5.58 -3.27 11.93
N THR A 170 -6.07 -3.47 13.13
CA THR A 170 -7.02 -4.52 13.49
C THR A 170 -8.22 -3.88 14.19
N PHE A 171 -9.43 -4.41 14.00
CA PHE A 171 -10.61 -3.98 14.74
C PHE A 171 -10.43 -4.23 16.23
N PHE A 172 -10.68 -3.17 17.02
CA PHE A 172 -10.67 -3.24 18.49
C PHE A 172 -12.03 -2.86 19.09
N GLY A 173 -13.06 -2.87 18.30
CA GLY A 173 -14.40 -2.45 18.67
C GLY A 173 -15.05 -1.69 17.53
N TYR A 174 -15.96 -0.81 17.83
CA TYR A 174 -16.67 -0.05 16.81
C TYR A 174 -15.91 1.23 16.44
N GLY A 175 -15.68 1.45 15.13
CA GLY A 175 -15.17 2.71 14.59
C GLY A 175 -13.69 3.02 14.90
N ARG A 176 -12.91 2.09 15.44
CA ARG A 176 -11.49 2.33 15.74
C ARG A 176 -10.64 1.12 15.37
N LEU A 177 -9.43 1.42 14.86
CA LEU A 177 -8.39 0.43 14.59
C LEU A 177 -7.25 0.57 15.59
N VAL A 178 -6.56 -0.54 15.84
CA VAL A 178 -5.36 -0.61 16.69
C VAL A 178 -4.26 -1.35 15.94
N ASN A 179 -3.04 -0.85 16.04
CA ASN A 179 -1.84 -1.55 15.57
C ASN A 179 -1.17 -2.23 16.74
N ASP A 180 -1.10 -3.54 16.70
CA ASP A 180 -0.17 -4.29 17.53
C ASP A 180 1.18 -4.34 16.82
N MET A 181 2.17 -3.63 17.34
CA MET A 181 3.50 -3.55 16.72
C MET A 181 4.22 -4.92 16.70
N ARG A 182 3.83 -5.88 17.57
CA ARG A 182 4.31 -7.27 17.52
C ARG A 182 3.86 -7.99 16.25
N ALA A 183 2.76 -7.56 15.64
CA ALA A 183 2.25 -8.12 14.39
C ALA A 183 3.27 -8.01 13.25
N LEU A 184 4.10 -6.97 13.23
CA LEU A 184 5.15 -6.80 12.22
C LEU A 184 6.20 -7.91 12.29
N ILE A 185 6.60 -8.30 13.51
CA ILE A 185 7.53 -9.42 13.74
C ILE A 185 6.87 -10.73 13.31
N GLN A 186 5.63 -10.98 13.74
CA GLN A 186 4.89 -12.20 13.41
C GLN A 186 4.64 -12.36 11.90
N LEU A 187 4.38 -11.27 11.18
CA LEU A 187 4.27 -11.30 9.73
C LEU A 187 5.61 -11.64 9.07
N ARG A 188 6.72 -11.13 9.61
CA ARG A 188 8.07 -11.42 9.10
C ARG A 188 8.44 -12.91 9.23
N GLU A 189 7.97 -13.59 10.29
CA GLU A 189 8.18 -15.03 10.48
C GLU A 189 7.56 -15.90 9.36
N ILE A 190 6.59 -15.37 8.61
CA ILE A 190 6.02 -16.05 7.44
C ILE A 190 7.04 -16.12 6.28
N GLY A 191 8.07 -15.25 6.29
CA GLY A 191 9.16 -15.26 5.33
C GLY A 191 8.98 -14.31 4.14
N ALA A 192 7.97 -13.43 4.15
CA ALA A 192 7.78 -12.36 3.18
C ALA A 192 8.27 -11.02 3.73
N PRO A 193 8.67 -10.06 2.88
CA PRO A 193 8.84 -8.67 3.28
C PRO A 193 7.58 -8.08 3.91
N VAL A 194 7.77 -7.22 4.91
CA VAL A 194 6.69 -6.62 5.69
C VAL A 194 6.56 -5.13 5.42
N ILE A 195 5.38 -4.73 4.99
CA ILE A 195 4.99 -3.34 4.73
C ILE A 195 4.10 -2.86 5.87
N PHE A 196 4.29 -1.63 6.29
CA PHE A 196 3.38 -0.95 7.21
C PHE A 196 2.59 0.13 6.49
N ASP A 197 1.26 0.02 6.53
CA ASP A 197 0.33 1.01 6.00
C ASP A 197 -0.06 1.98 7.11
N ALA A 198 0.58 3.12 7.14
CA ALA A 198 0.37 4.10 8.20
C ALA A 198 -0.93 4.90 8.00
N THR A 199 -1.31 5.20 6.76
CA THR A 199 -2.51 6.01 6.48
C THR A 199 -3.81 5.27 6.78
N HIS A 200 -3.88 3.98 6.46
CA HIS A 200 -5.07 3.19 6.80
C HIS A 200 -5.09 2.70 8.26
N SER A 201 -3.96 2.71 8.93
CA SER A 201 -3.87 2.37 10.36
C SER A 201 -4.60 3.36 11.27
N VAL A 202 -4.73 4.60 10.83
CA VAL A 202 -5.36 5.69 11.60
C VAL A 202 -6.80 5.98 11.20
N GLN A 203 -7.38 5.14 10.33
CA GLN A 203 -8.77 5.27 9.92
C GLN A 203 -9.74 5.07 11.08
N GLU A 204 -10.81 5.83 11.05
CA GLU A 204 -12.00 5.64 11.87
C GLU A 204 -13.18 5.30 10.95
N PRO A 205 -13.39 4.00 10.64
CA PRO A 205 -14.42 3.57 9.70
C PRO A 205 -15.80 4.06 10.11
N GLY A 206 -16.49 4.81 9.22
CA GLY A 206 -17.79 5.39 9.50
C GLY A 206 -17.78 6.58 10.47
N GLY A 207 -16.61 7.07 10.89
CA GLY A 207 -16.48 8.16 11.88
C GLY A 207 -17.12 9.49 11.48
N LEU A 208 -17.30 9.72 10.18
CA LEU A 208 -17.98 10.90 9.62
C LEU A 208 -19.38 10.57 9.03
N GLY A 209 -19.97 9.43 9.40
CA GLY A 209 -21.26 8.98 8.88
C GLY A 209 -21.16 8.45 7.46
N ASN A 210 -21.14 9.32 6.46
CA ASN A 210 -21.07 8.94 5.04
C ASN A 210 -19.63 8.75 4.52
N ALA A 211 -18.63 9.07 5.34
CA ALA A 211 -17.21 8.97 4.99
C ALA A 211 -16.38 8.38 6.14
N THR A 212 -15.21 7.88 5.81
CA THR A 212 -14.22 7.45 6.80
C THR A 212 -13.58 8.67 7.46
N GLY A 213 -13.60 8.71 8.78
CA GLY A 213 -12.81 9.63 9.59
C GLY A 213 -11.39 9.10 9.80
N GLY A 214 -10.56 9.84 10.52
CA GLY A 214 -9.22 9.40 10.90
C GLY A 214 -8.43 10.47 11.63
N GLN A 215 -7.27 10.04 12.13
CA GLN A 215 -6.36 10.84 12.93
C GLN A 215 -5.02 10.99 12.20
N ARG A 216 -4.96 11.88 11.18
CA ARG A 216 -3.76 12.12 10.35
C ARG A 216 -2.50 12.38 11.18
N GLU A 217 -2.65 13.08 12.30
CA GLU A 217 -1.55 13.40 13.22
C GLU A 217 -0.86 12.17 13.81
N MET A 218 -1.53 11.00 13.77
CA MET A 218 -0.98 9.74 14.25
C MET A 218 -0.18 8.98 13.17
N VAL A 219 -0.23 9.39 11.90
CA VAL A 219 0.52 8.74 10.81
C VAL A 219 2.02 8.77 11.09
N GLU A 220 2.57 9.95 11.36
CA GLU A 220 4.01 10.11 11.63
C GLU A 220 4.48 9.30 12.86
N PRO A 221 3.84 9.37 14.04
CA PRO A 221 4.21 8.54 15.20
C PRO A 221 4.19 7.03 14.89
N LEU A 222 3.19 6.55 14.15
CA LEU A 222 3.09 5.14 13.79
C LEU A 222 4.14 4.72 12.76
N CYS A 223 4.48 5.56 11.79
CA CYS A 223 5.60 5.34 10.88
C CYS A 223 6.90 5.12 11.65
N ARG A 224 7.20 6.01 12.61
CA ARG A 224 8.42 5.89 13.45
C ARG A 224 8.43 4.61 14.26
N ALA A 225 7.32 4.26 14.90
CA ALA A 225 7.20 3.03 15.69
C ALA A 225 7.40 1.77 14.83
N ALA A 226 6.75 1.69 13.67
CA ALA A 226 6.89 0.57 12.76
C ALA A 226 8.32 0.45 12.20
N THR A 227 8.96 1.57 11.88
CA THR A 227 10.35 1.59 11.42
C THR A 227 11.31 1.11 12.50
N ALA A 228 11.08 1.49 13.75
CA ALA A 228 11.89 1.03 14.88
C ALA A 228 11.76 -0.49 15.13
N ILE A 229 10.65 -1.12 14.76
CA ILE A 229 10.49 -2.57 14.77
C ILE A 229 11.25 -3.25 13.61
N GLY A 230 11.53 -2.52 12.53
CA GLY A 230 12.26 -3.02 11.38
C GLY A 230 11.34 -3.52 10.26
N ILE A 231 10.63 -2.61 9.60
CA ILE A 231 9.84 -2.90 8.39
C ILE A 231 10.69 -2.83 7.12
N ASP A 232 10.21 -3.47 6.05
CA ASP A 232 10.86 -3.45 4.74
C ASP A 232 10.31 -2.34 3.83
N GLY A 233 9.13 -1.82 4.14
CA GLY A 233 8.54 -0.72 3.41
C GLY A 233 7.39 -0.04 4.14
N LEU A 234 7.04 1.15 3.63
CA LEU A 234 5.90 1.96 4.05
C LEU A 234 4.89 2.07 2.91
N PHE A 235 3.63 2.08 3.27
CA PHE A 235 2.54 2.47 2.40
C PHE A 235 1.93 3.77 2.93
N LEU A 236 1.88 4.80 2.08
CA LEU A 236 1.36 6.13 2.44
C LEU A 236 0.47 6.65 1.33
N GLU A 237 -0.77 7.02 1.66
CA GLU A 237 -1.57 7.83 0.75
C GLU A 237 -1.24 9.31 0.98
N THR A 238 -1.06 10.03 -0.13
CA THR A 238 -0.64 11.43 -0.12
C THR A 238 -1.33 12.23 -1.22
N HIS A 239 -1.56 13.52 -0.97
CA HIS A 239 -2.20 14.42 -1.90
C HIS A 239 -1.70 15.85 -1.67
N PRO A 240 -1.60 16.72 -2.71
CA PRO A 240 -1.22 18.12 -2.54
C PRO A 240 -2.17 18.89 -1.61
N ALA A 241 -3.46 18.58 -1.65
CA ALA A 241 -4.52 19.17 -0.82
C ALA A 241 -5.46 18.07 -0.33
N PRO A 242 -5.09 17.31 0.73
CA PRO A 242 -5.87 16.13 1.20
C PRO A 242 -7.34 16.41 1.49
N GLU A 243 -7.67 17.62 1.95
CA GLU A 243 -9.06 18.01 2.27
C GLU A 243 -9.95 18.15 1.02
N GLN A 244 -9.35 18.23 -0.17
CA GLN A 244 -10.07 18.31 -1.45
C GLN A 244 -10.24 16.94 -2.11
N SER A 245 -9.51 15.93 -1.62
CA SER A 245 -9.60 14.59 -2.20
C SER A 245 -10.96 13.96 -1.93
N PRO A 246 -11.57 13.30 -2.92
CA PRO A 246 -12.87 12.64 -2.78
C PRO A 246 -12.83 11.38 -1.92
N SER A 247 -11.63 10.95 -1.47
CA SER A 247 -11.43 9.73 -0.70
C SER A 247 -10.34 9.87 0.33
N ASP A 248 -10.60 9.39 1.56
CA ASP A 248 -9.65 9.25 2.68
C ASP A 248 -8.84 10.51 3.04
N GLY A 249 -9.31 11.68 2.65
CA GLY A 249 -8.64 12.96 2.89
C GLY A 249 -8.26 13.19 4.36
N ALA A 250 -9.05 12.67 5.31
CA ALA A 250 -8.76 12.77 6.74
C ALA A 250 -7.50 12.03 7.18
N ASN A 251 -7.03 11.05 6.39
CA ASN A 251 -5.89 10.17 6.73
C ASN A 251 -4.66 10.45 5.88
N MET A 252 -4.83 11.04 4.70
CA MET A 252 -3.72 11.26 3.78
C MET A 252 -2.69 12.24 4.30
N VAL A 253 -1.43 11.94 4.05
CA VAL A 253 -0.31 12.84 4.32
C VAL A 253 -0.29 13.94 3.26
N GLN A 254 -0.11 15.18 3.68
CA GLN A 254 0.11 16.28 2.74
C GLN A 254 1.45 16.08 2.01
N LEU A 255 1.44 16.15 0.70
CA LEU A 255 2.60 15.82 -0.13
C LEU A 255 3.86 16.62 0.25
N ASP A 256 3.70 17.90 0.57
CA ASP A 256 4.80 18.80 0.94
C ASP A 256 5.44 18.48 2.31
N THR A 257 4.75 17.71 3.16
CA THR A 257 5.31 17.29 4.47
C THR A 257 6.06 15.96 4.41
N LEU A 258 5.96 15.24 3.30
CA LEU A 258 6.59 13.93 3.13
C LEU A 258 8.12 13.95 3.31
N PRO A 259 8.87 14.92 2.80
CA PRO A 259 10.34 14.93 2.94
C PRO A 259 10.80 14.85 4.40
N ALA A 260 10.22 15.67 5.28
CA ALA A 260 10.57 15.68 6.69
C ALA A 260 10.24 14.34 7.40
N LEU A 261 9.12 13.72 7.02
CA LEU A 261 8.75 12.38 7.50
C LEU A 261 9.77 11.33 7.04
N LEU A 262 10.11 11.32 5.75
CA LEU A 262 11.04 10.34 5.17
C LEU A 262 12.45 10.46 5.76
N GLU A 263 12.94 11.67 6.01
CA GLU A 263 14.22 11.89 6.69
C GLU A 263 14.25 11.27 8.09
N GLN A 264 13.19 11.46 8.89
CA GLN A 264 13.06 10.85 10.22
C GLN A 264 13.06 9.32 10.14
N ILE A 265 12.30 8.76 9.20
CA ILE A 265 12.18 7.32 8.99
C ILE A 265 13.53 6.71 8.61
N LEU A 266 14.27 7.34 7.69
CA LEU A 266 15.57 6.85 7.26
C LEU A 266 16.60 6.93 8.40
N ALA A 267 16.59 7.97 9.22
CA ALA A 267 17.48 8.08 10.39
C ALA A 267 17.20 6.99 11.44
N ILE A 268 15.92 6.67 11.69
CA ILE A 268 15.53 5.57 12.59
C ILE A 268 15.98 4.24 11.99
N ARG A 269 15.72 4.02 10.71
CA ARG A 269 16.11 2.79 9.99
C ARG A 269 17.62 2.55 10.06
N GLU A 270 18.43 3.56 9.73
CA GLU A 270 19.90 3.47 9.83
C GLU A 270 20.35 3.08 11.24
N THR A 271 19.68 3.60 12.25
CA THR A 271 20.00 3.27 13.65
C THR A 271 19.68 1.80 13.96
N VAL A 272 18.50 1.33 13.55
CA VAL A 272 18.04 -0.05 13.81
C VAL A 272 18.88 -1.08 13.04
N GLU A 273 19.30 -0.79 11.81
CA GLU A 273 20.12 -1.69 10.99
C GLU A 273 21.54 -1.94 11.53
N ARG A 274 21.96 -1.18 12.55
CA ARG A 274 23.25 -1.39 13.22
C ARG A 274 23.22 -2.46 14.32
N PHE A 275 22.05 -2.92 14.73
CA PHE A 275 21.82 -3.92 15.77
C PHE A 275 21.28 -5.23 15.20
#